data_4a434b67fb7b9b7c398a842608878012
#
_entry.id   4a434b67fb7b9b7c398a842608878012
#
_cell.length_a   1.000
_cell.length_b   1.000
_cell.length_c   1.000
_cell.angle_alpha   90.00
_cell.angle_beta   90.00
_cell.angle_gamma   90.00
#
_symmetry.space_group_name_H-M   'P 1'
#
loop_
_entity.id
_entity.type
_entity.pdbx_description
1 polymer ?
#
loop_
_entity_poly.entity_id
_entity_poly.type
_entity_poly.pdbx_seq_one_letter_code
_entity_poly.pdbx_strand_id
1 'polypeptide(L)'
;MSLPNAYATASSTALPLHVLTHAQFAGWRAQQSPALQGWLDAQGFVAAPGTLALLPGTEGIAGAVIGIGDPQDVYACAHAPHGLPVGDWQLATPLDQAARTTLQLGWGLGSYRFDRYKKPARQPARLVLENGDAEAHDLLAACVRVRDLVNTPTEHMGPQQLEDVAREIAKTHGAQVEVISGDELLAQNFPAIHAVGRASH
;
A
#
# COMPACT_ATOMS: atom_id res chain seq x y z
N MET A 1 10.61 7.01 9.54
CA MET A 1 9.64 5.98 9.05
C MET A 1 9.95 5.70 7.60
N SER A 2 10.01 4.43 7.18
CA SER A 2 10.31 4.05 5.79
C SER A 2 9.06 3.58 5.07
N LEU A 3 8.90 4.00 3.81
CA LEU A 3 7.83 3.48 2.96
C LEU A 3 8.06 1.98 2.67
N PRO A 4 6.99 1.21 2.44
CA PRO A 4 7.12 -0.18 2.02
C PRO A 4 7.87 -0.27 0.68
N ASN A 5 8.69 -1.29 0.50
CA ASN A 5 9.37 -1.57 -0.77
C ASN A 5 8.36 -2.13 -1.81
N ALA A 6 7.42 -1.28 -2.21
CA ALA A 6 6.25 -1.65 -3.02
C ALA A 6 6.45 -1.44 -4.52
N TYR A 7 7.46 -0.67 -4.92
CA TYR A 7 7.61 -0.23 -6.31
C TYR A 7 9.03 -0.45 -6.83
N ALA A 8 9.13 -0.61 -8.14
CA ALA A 8 10.37 -0.55 -8.91
C ALA A 8 10.20 0.47 -10.04
N THR A 9 11.26 1.20 -10.39
CA THR A 9 11.23 2.18 -11.50
C THR A 9 11.37 1.52 -12.86
N ALA A 10 12.13 0.43 -12.94
CA ALA A 10 12.28 -0.41 -14.12
C ALA A 10 12.71 -1.82 -13.69
N SER A 11 12.38 -2.83 -14.49
CA SER A 11 12.85 -4.19 -14.29
C SER A 11 12.79 -4.98 -15.60
N SER A 12 13.91 -5.58 -15.98
CA SER A 12 14.00 -6.46 -17.16
C SER A 12 13.42 -7.85 -16.93
N THR A 13 13.12 -8.19 -15.68
CA THR A 13 12.55 -9.49 -15.25
C THR A 13 11.11 -9.36 -14.75
N ALA A 14 10.48 -8.20 -14.95
CA ALA A 14 9.11 -7.99 -14.53
C ALA A 14 8.14 -8.91 -15.29
N LEU A 15 7.27 -9.56 -14.54
CA LEU A 15 6.22 -10.40 -15.10
C LEU A 15 4.96 -9.57 -15.37
N PRO A 16 4.20 -9.88 -16.44
CA PRO A 16 2.97 -9.18 -16.76
C PRO A 16 1.89 -9.46 -15.69
N LEU A 17 1.24 -8.38 -15.27
CA LEU A 17 0.10 -8.38 -14.36
C LEU A 17 -1.14 -7.86 -15.07
N HIS A 18 -2.14 -8.71 -15.21
CA HIS A 18 -3.46 -8.33 -15.69
C HIS A 18 -4.37 -7.97 -14.52
N VAL A 19 -4.95 -6.79 -14.57
CA VAL A 19 -5.91 -6.29 -13.57
C VAL A 19 -7.26 -6.19 -14.23
N LEU A 20 -8.22 -7.03 -13.81
CA LEU A 20 -9.50 -7.20 -14.49
C LEU A 20 -10.66 -7.13 -13.51
N THR A 21 -11.74 -6.48 -13.91
CA THR A 21 -13.03 -6.69 -13.28
C THR A 21 -13.66 -8.00 -13.77
N HIS A 22 -14.64 -8.53 -13.02
CA HIS A 22 -15.39 -9.70 -13.44
C HIS A 22 -16.01 -9.53 -14.84
N ALA A 23 -16.52 -8.33 -15.15
CA ALA A 23 -17.13 -8.01 -16.46
C ALA A 23 -16.11 -8.06 -17.62
N GLN A 24 -14.84 -7.68 -17.37
CA GLN A 24 -13.77 -7.68 -18.37
C GLN A 24 -13.19 -9.08 -18.61
N PHE A 25 -13.32 -9.97 -17.63
CA PHE A 25 -12.64 -11.26 -17.64
C PHE A 25 -13.01 -12.14 -18.85
N ALA A 26 -14.29 -12.24 -19.20
CA ALA A 26 -14.73 -13.09 -20.32
C ALA A 26 -14.09 -12.66 -21.64
N GLY A 27 -14.06 -11.35 -21.95
CA GLY A 27 -13.43 -10.80 -23.14
C GLY A 27 -11.92 -11.01 -23.17
N TRP A 28 -11.24 -10.79 -22.05
CA TRP A 28 -9.80 -11.02 -21.92
C TRP A 28 -9.48 -12.53 -22.06
N ARG A 29 -10.23 -13.41 -21.39
CA ARG A 29 -10.05 -14.86 -21.44
C ARG A 29 -10.19 -15.40 -22.88
N ALA A 30 -11.16 -14.91 -23.64
CA ALA A 30 -11.38 -15.34 -25.03
C ALA A 30 -10.19 -15.08 -25.97
N GLN A 31 -9.31 -14.14 -25.62
CA GLN A 31 -8.10 -13.81 -26.37
C GLN A 31 -6.88 -14.68 -25.97
N GLN A 32 -7.02 -15.52 -24.93
CA GLN A 32 -5.94 -16.36 -24.46
C GLN A 32 -5.88 -17.68 -25.23
N SER A 33 -4.72 -18.36 -25.17
CA SER A 33 -4.58 -19.70 -25.77
C SER A 33 -5.56 -20.71 -25.14
N PRO A 34 -5.99 -21.75 -25.88
CA PRO A 34 -6.86 -22.79 -25.33
C PRO A 34 -6.30 -23.45 -24.06
N ALA A 35 -4.97 -23.61 -23.98
CA ALA A 35 -4.31 -24.16 -22.80
C ALA A 35 -4.49 -23.26 -21.57
N LEU A 36 -4.32 -21.93 -21.74
CA LEU A 36 -4.50 -20.98 -20.65
C LEU A 36 -5.98 -20.84 -20.26
N GLN A 37 -6.90 -20.88 -21.22
CA GLN A 37 -8.34 -20.92 -20.92
C GLN A 37 -8.68 -22.15 -20.05
N GLY A 38 -8.22 -23.34 -20.45
CA GLY A 38 -8.43 -24.56 -19.67
C GLY A 38 -7.81 -24.52 -18.28
N TRP A 39 -6.63 -23.88 -18.15
CA TRP A 39 -5.99 -23.67 -16.85
C TRP A 39 -6.82 -22.80 -15.91
N LEU A 40 -7.34 -21.67 -16.40
CA LEU A 40 -8.20 -20.78 -15.64
C LEU A 40 -9.55 -21.43 -15.26
N ASP A 41 -10.13 -22.18 -16.18
CA ASP A 41 -11.37 -22.93 -15.94
C ASP A 41 -11.19 -24.02 -14.87
N ALA A 42 -10.08 -24.74 -14.91
CA ALA A 42 -9.76 -25.77 -13.91
C ALA A 42 -9.62 -25.18 -12.49
N GLN A 43 -9.23 -23.92 -12.36
CA GLN A 43 -9.17 -23.20 -11.09
C GLN A 43 -10.49 -22.53 -10.71
N GLY A 44 -11.50 -22.54 -11.59
CA GLY A 44 -12.74 -21.79 -11.40
C GLY A 44 -12.51 -20.27 -11.30
N PHE A 45 -11.43 -19.77 -11.94
CA PHE A 45 -11.08 -18.35 -11.86
C PHE A 45 -12.00 -17.51 -12.75
N VAL A 46 -12.65 -16.52 -12.17
CA VAL A 46 -13.62 -15.63 -12.82
C VAL A 46 -13.33 -14.14 -12.57
N ALA A 47 -12.14 -13.80 -12.13
CA ALA A 47 -11.73 -12.46 -11.72
C ALA A 47 -12.71 -11.82 -10.71
N ALA A 48 -13.19 -12.59 -9.74
CA ALA A 48 -13.95 -12.04 -8.62
C ALA A 48 -13.05 -11.08 -7.80
N PRO A 49 -13.60 -10.03 -7.18
CA PRO A 49 -12.83 -9.09 -6.38
C PRO A 49 -11.97 -9.79 -5.32
N GLY A 50 -10.70 -9.42 -5.22
CA GLY A 50 -9.75 -9.99 -4.25
C GLY A 50 -9.17 -11.35 -4.64
N THR A 51 -9.48 -11.89 -5.83
CA THR A 51 -8.93 -13.16 -6.32
C THR A 51 -7.68 -12.98 -7.16
N LEU A 52 -6.87 -14.04 -7.26
CA LEU A 52 -5.62 -14.06 -8.01
C LEU A 52 -5.42 -15.42 -8.65
N ALA A 53 -4.95 -15.45 -9.91
CA ALA A 53 -4.47 -16.65 -10.58
C ALA A 53 -3.08 -16.39 -11.19
N LEU A 54 -2.15 -17.33 -10.97
CA LEU A 54 -0.85 -17.33 -11.64
C LEU A 54 -0.99 -17.97 -13.01
N LEU A 55 -0.37 -17.36 -14.01
CA LEU A 55 -0.39 -17.83 -15.38
C LEU A 55 0.85 -18.69 -15.64
N PRO A 56 0.67 -19.94 -16.12
CA PRO A 56 1.77 -20.85 -16.34
C PRO A 56 2.60 -20.44 -17.57
N GLY A 57 3.91 -20.61 -17.45
CA GLY A 57 4.86 -20.52 -18.55
C GLY A 57 5.56 -21.87 -18.78
N THR A 58 6.48 -21.91 -19.73
CA THR A 58 7.28 -23.10 -20.05
C THR A 58 8.24 -23.48 -18.91
N GLU A 59 8.77 -22.50 -18.20
CA GLU A 59 9.77 -22.67 -17.14
C GLU A 59 9.31 -22.05 -15.80
N GLY A 60 8.00 -22.00 -15.54
CA GLY A 60 7.47 -21.46 -14.30
C GLY A 60 6.28 -20.53 -14.52
N ILE A 61 6.31 -19.36 -13.87
CA ILE A 61 5.24 -18.37 -13.94
C ILE A 61 5.53 -17.39 -15.08
N ALA A 62 4.57 -17.25 -16.03
CA ALA A 62 4.64 -16.30 -17.13
C ALA A 62 3.92 -14.98 -16.84
N GLY A 63 3.14 -14.90 -15.77
CA GLY A 63 2.39 -13.71 -15.40
C GLY A 63 1.35 -14.00 -14.33
N ALA A 64 0.48 -13.03 -14.08
CA ALA A 64 -0.66 -13.19 -13.19
C ALA A 64 -1.87 -12.38 -13.67
N VAL A 65 -3.04 -12.80 -13.22
CA VAL A 65 -4.27 -12.03 -13.32
C VAL A 65 -4.88 -11.86 -11.93
N ILE A 66 -5.28 -10.63 -11.61
CA ILE A 66 -6.00 -10.33 -10.37
C ILE A 66 -7.40 -9.84 -10.70
N GLY A 67 -8.36 -10.27 -9.88
CA GLY A 67 -9.74 -9.81 -9.93
C GLY A 67 -9.94 -8.60 -9.01
N ILE A 68 -10.53 -7.55 -9.55
CA ILE A 68 -10.88 -6.35 -8.79
C ILE A 68 -12.38 -6.06 -8.91
N GLY A 69 -12.90 -5.29 -7.96
CA GLY A 69 -14.23 -4.69 -8.03
C GLY A 69 -14.21 -3.38 -8.83
N ASP A 70 -14.48 -2.28 -8.14
CA ASP A 70 -14.40 -0.94 -8.72
C ASP A 70 -12.93 -0.53 -8.89
N PRO A 71 -12.47 -0.17 -10.10
CA PRO A 71 -11.12 0.36 -10.33
C PRO A 71 -10.82 1.68 -9.58
N GLN A 72 -11.85 2.39 -9.12
CA GLN A 72 -11.72 3.61 -8.32
C GLN A 72 -11.64 3.33 -6.82
N ASP A 73 -11.86 2.08 -6.39
CA ASP A 73 -11.63 1.71 -4.99
C ASP A 73 -10.13 1.56 -4.72
N VAL A 74 -9.62 2.38 -3.82
CA VAL A 74 -8.20 2.38 -3.43
C VAL A 74 -7.73 1.03 -2.88
N TYR A 75 -8.62 0.20 -2.35
CA TYR A 75 -8.28 -1.11 -1.83
C TYR A 75 -8.47 -2.26 -2.83
N ALA A 76 -8.97 -1.99 -4.04
CA ALA A 76 -9.23 -3.02 -5.04
C ALA A 76 -8.03 -3.94 -5.32
N CYS A 77 -6.81 -3.39 -5.33
CA CYS A 77 -5.57 -4.11 -5.59
C CYS A 77 -4.74 -4.44 -4.33
N ALA A 78 -5.21 -4.09 -3.14
CA ALA A 78 -4.42 -4.20 -1.90
C ALA A 78 -4.07 -5.65 -1.49
N HIS A 79 -4.77 -6.65 -2.04
CA HIS A 79 -4.49 -8.08 -1.84
C HIS A 79 -3.27 -8.58 -2.64
N ALA A 80 -2.92 -7.91 -3.75
CA ALA A 80 -1.94 -8.38 -4.71
C ALA A 80 -0.49 -8.44 -4.19
N PRO A 81 0.06 -7.41 -3.49
CA PRO A 81 1.47 -7.40 -3.08
C PRO A 81 1.92 -8.60 -2.26
N HIS A 82 1.04 -9.12 -1.41
CA HIS A 82 1.31 -10.28 -0.59
C HIS A 82 0.68 -11.58 -1.11
N GLY A 83 -0.22 -11.51 -2.08
CA GLY A 83 -0.77 -12.67 -2.79
C GLY A 83 0.16 -13.17 -3.90
N LEU A 84 0.81 -12.25 -4.61
CA LEU A 84 1.74 -12.58 -5.69
C LEU A 84 3.08 -13.11 -5.18
N PRO A 85 3.80 -13.93 -5.93
CA PRO A 85 5.21 -14.24 -5.66
C PRO A 85 6.07 -12.97 -5.56
N VAL A 86 7.13 -13.02 -4.72
CA VAL A 86 8.10 -11.94 -4.63
C VAL A 86 8.76 -11.73 -5.98
N GLY A 87 8.82 -10.50 -6.44
CA GLY A 87 9.35 -10.12 -7.75
C GLY A 87 8.73 -8.82 -8.23
N ASP A 88 9.08 -8.45 -9.45
CA ASP A 88 8.61 -7.24 -10.11
C ASP A 88 7.47 -7.57 -11.07
N TRP A 89 6.43 -6.75 -11.04
CA TRP A 89 5.22 -6.96 -11.81
C TRP A 89 4.91 -5.72 -12.64
N GLN A 90 4.77 -5.91 -13.94
CA GLN A 90 4.46 -4.86 -14.90
C GLN A 90 2.98 -4.89 -15.25
N LEU A 91 2.28 -3.78 -15.10
CA LEU A 91 0.89 -3.68 -15.51
C LEU A 91 0.73 -3.95 -17.02
N ALA A 92 0.00 -5.00 -17.37
CA ALA A 92 -0.29 -5.40 -18.75
C ALA A 92 -1.69 -4.95 -19.22
N THR A 93 -2.59 -4.60 -18.30
CA THR A 93 -3.93 -4.10 -18.63
C THR A 93 -3.88 -2.59 -18.82
N PRO A 94 -4.42 -2.05 -19.92
CA PRO A 94 -4.60 -0.61 -20.08
C PRO A 94 -5.53 -0.06 -18.98
N LEU A 95 -5.07 0.93 -18.24
CA LEU A 95 -5.85 1.68 -17.27
C LEU A 95 -5.74 3.16 -17.60
N ASP A 96 -6.80 3.91 -17.35
CA ASP A 96 -6.75 5.38 -17.40
C ASP A 96 -5.90 5.93 -16.23
N GLN A 97 -5.60 7.22 -16.23
CA GLN A 97 -4.73 7.84 -15.25
C GLN A 97 -5.32 7.73 -13.83
N ALA A 98 -6.61 7.92 -13.65
CA ALA A 98 -7.25 7.85 -12.35
C ALA A 98 -7.15 6.44 -11.74
N ALA A 99 -7.44 5.39 -12.53
CA ALA A 99 -7.30 4.01 -12.11
C ALA A 99 -5.83 3.63 -11.85
N ARG A 100 -4.86 4.19 -12.57
CA ARG A 100 -3.42 3.99 -12.31
C ARG A 100 -3.00 4.60 -10.98
N THR A 101 -3.40 5.82 -10.69
CA THR A 101 -3.14 6.51 -9.42
C THR A 101 -3.74 5.72 -8.25
N THR A 102 -5.00 5.27 -8.40
CA THR A 102 -5.69 4.43 -7.42
C THR A 102 -4.97 3.09 -7.21
N LEU A 103 -4.56 2.41 -8.29
CA LEU A 103 -3.78 1.17 -8.24
C LEU A 103 -2.44 1.38 -7.52
N GLN A 104 -1.72 2.45 -7.84
CA GLN A 104 -0.45 2.78 -7.18
C GLN A 104 -0.67 2.92 -5.67
N LEU A 105 -1.59 3.77 -5.24
CA LEU A 105 -1.87 3.98 -3.82
C LEU A 105 -2.29 2.66 -3.13
N GLY A 106 -3.22 1.93 -3.72
CA GLY A 106 -3.72 0.66 -3.19
C GLY A 106 -2.66 -0.42 -3.07
N TRP A 107 -1.76 -0.51 -4.05
CA TRP A 107 -0.62 -1.41 -4.00
C TRP A 107 0.31 -1.10 -2.84
N GLY A 108 0.66 0.18 -2.66
CA GLY A 108 1.48 0.63 -1.53
C GLY A 108 0.82 0.36 -0.18
N LEU A 109 -0.48 0.65 -0.05
CA LEU A 109 -1.25 0.38 1.16
C LEU A 109 -1.33 -1.13 1.48
N GLY A 110 -1.47 -1.97 0.46
CA GLY A 110 -1.45 -3.42 0.58
C GLY A 110 -0.08 -4.00 0.91
N SER A 111 0.98 -3.32 0.51
CA SER A 111 2.37 -3.71 0.78
C SER A 111 2.80 -3.42 2.22
N TYR A 112 2.09 -2.53 2.92
CA TYR A 112 2.46 -2.12 4.26
C TYR A 112 2.48 -3.28 5.26
N ARG A 113 3.55 -3.34 6.04
CA ARG A 113 3.69 -4.18 7.23
C ARG A 113 4.39 -3.37 8.32
N PHE A 114 3.87 -3.42 9.52
CA PHE A 114 4.52 -2.84 10.67
C PHE A 114 5.66 -3.77 11.12
N ASP A 115 6.91 -3.35 10.92
CA ASP A 115 8.10 -4.20 11.09
C ASP A 115 9.06 -3.71 12.18
N ARG A 116 8.68 -2.68 12.93
CA ARG A 116 9.51 -2.07 13.97
C ARG A 116 10.04 -3.08 15.00
N TYR A 117 9.22 -4.07 15.35
CA TYR A 117 9.56 -5.07 16.38
C TYR A 117 9.79 -6.48 15.83
N LYS A 118 9.33 -6.74 14.63
CA LYS A 118 9.46 -8.06 13.99
C LYS A 118 9.59 -7.90 12.47
N LYS A 119 10.69 -8.41 11.94
CA LYS A 119 10.89 -8.43 10.47
C LYS A 119 9.80 -9.26 9.80
N PRO A 120 9.25 -8.81 8.67
CA PRO A 120 8.27 -9.56 7.91
C PRO A 120 8.89 -10.86 7.37
N ALA A 121 8.08 -11.93 7.30
CA ALA A 121 8.51 -13.24 6.81
C ALA A 121 8.91 -13.20 5.31
N ARG A 122 8.33 -12.27 4.55
CA ARG A 122 8.65 -12.06 3.11
C ARG A 122 8.46 -10.59 2.72
N GLN A 123 9.15 -10.20 1.66
CA GLN A 123 8.92 -8.92 1.01
C GLN A 123 7.64 -8.95 0.17
N PRO A 124 6.95 -7.83 -0.03
CA PRO A 124 5.85 -7.74 -0.98
C PRO A 124 6.37 -7.87 -2.42
N ALA A 125 5.50 -8.28 -3.33
CA ALA A 125 5.71 -8.10 -4.75
C ALA A 125 5.74 -6.59 -5.08
N ARG A 126 6.60 -6.17 -6.02
CA ARG A 126 6.73 -4.77 -6.39
C ARG A 126 6.03 -4.49 -7.71
N LEU A 127 5.32 -3.38 -7.78
CA LEU A 127 4.75 -2.87 -9.02
C LEU A 127 5.79 -2.00 -9.74
N VAL A 128 6.01 -2.25 -11.02
CA VAL A 128 6.87 -1.39 -11.85
C VAL A 128 6.09 -0.13 -12.24
N LEU A 129 6.65 1.02 -11.87
CA LEU A 129 6.11 2.35 -12.17
C LEU A 129 7.21 3.18 -12.84
N GLU A 130 7.12 3.34 -14.16
CA GLU A 130 8.05 4.18 -14.92
C GLU A 130 7.90 5.67 -14.57
N ASN A 131 6.64 6.10 -14.39
CA ASN A 131 6.28 7.45 -13.99
C ASN A 131 5.22 7.36 -12.89
N GLY A 132 5.68 7.26 -11.64
CA GLY A 132 4.79 7.22 -10.49
C GLY A 132 4.07 8.55 -10.27
N ASP A 133 2.85 8.47 -9.77
CA ASP A 133 2.05 9.64 -9.37
C ASP A 133 2.55 10.16 -8.01
N ALA A 134 2.92 11.44 -7.96
CA ALA A 134 3.47 12.06 -6.75
C ALA A 134 2.42 12.20 -5.65
N GLU A 135 1.18 12.52 -5.98
CA GLU A 135 0.09 12.64 -5.02
C GLU A 135 -0.20 11.29 -4.35
N ALA A 136 -0.26 10.20 -5.13
CA ALA A 136 -0.42 8.85 -4.59
C ALA A 136 0.74 8.47 -3.66
N HIS A 137 1.97 8.90 -3.97
CA HIS A 137 3.14 8.68 -3.12
C HIS A 137 3.02 9.44 -1.78
N ASP A 138 2.62 10.70 -1.82
CA ASP A 138 2.48 11.54 -0.63
C ASP A 138 1.32 11.05 0.26
N LEU A 139 0.20 10.65 -0.34
CA LEU A 139 -0.91 10.02 0.37
C LEU A 139 -0.49 8.70 1.04
N LEU A 140 0.27 7.87 0.32
CA LEU A 140 0.82 6.64 0.90
C LEU A 140 1.71 6.95 2.10
N ALA A 141 2.59 7.94 1.99
CA ALA A 141 3.49 8.34 3.07
C ALA A 141 2.71 8.80 4.32
N ALA A 142 1.65 9.59 4.13
CA ALA A 142 0.77 10.02 5.21
C ALA A 142 0.05 8.83 5.86
N CYS A 143 -0.52 7.92 5.06
CA CYS A 143 -1.21 6.73 5.56
C CYS A 143 -0.26 5.79 6.33
N VAL A 144 0.94 5.56 5.81
CA VAL A 144 1.97 4.72 6.48
C VAL A 144 2.35 5.35 7.82
N ARG A 145 2.57 6.67 7.86
CA ARG A 145 2.88 7.38 9.10
C ARG A 145 1.78 7.20 10.15
N VAL A 146 0.51 7.38 9.78
CA VAL A 146 -0.61 7.18 10.70
C VAL A 146 -0.68 5.74 11.20
N ARG A 147 -0.49 4.75 10.31
CA ARG A 147 -0.48 3.33 10.69
C ARG A 147 0.66 3.00 11.66
N ASP A 148 1.86 3.56 11.42
CA ASP A 148 3.00 3.38 12.30
C ASP A 148 2.75 3.99 13.69
N LEU A 149 2.14 5.19 13.77
CA LEU A 149 1.77 5.82 15.02
C LEU A 149 0.77 4.96 15.82
N VAL A 150 -0.27 4.45 15.15
CA VAL A 150 -1.31 3.62 15.78
C VAL A 150 -0.76 2.26 16.21
N ASN A 151 0.14 1.66 15.41
CA ASN A 151 0.71 0.34 15.70
C ASN A 151 1.85 0.37 16.73
N THR A 152 2.41 1.55 17.01
CA THR A 152 3.47 1.70 18.01
C THR A 152 2.87 1.66 19.42
N PRO A 153 3.29 0.73 20.29
CA PRO A 153 2.80 0.67 21.67
C PRO A 153 3.09 1.96 22.45
N THR A 154 2.29 2.23 23.48
CA THR A 154 2.38 3.44 24.33
C THR A 154 3.76 3.60 24.98
N GLU A 155 4.48 2.52 25.26
CA GLU A 155 5.86 2.56 25.77
C GLU A 155 6.82 3.34 24.82
N HIS A 156 6.55 3.30 23.49
CA HIS A 156 7.35 3.96 22.47
C HIS A 156 6.59 5.05 21.70
N MET A 157 5.37 5.35 22.11
CA MET A 157 4.51 6.38 21.52
C MET A 157 3.69 7.07 22.62
N GLY A 158 4.39 7.84 23.44
CA GLY A 158 3.79 8.74 24.42
C GLY A 158 3.60 10.16 23.85
N PRO A 159 3.18 11.11 24.69
CA PRO A 159 2.97 12.51 24.29
C PRO A 159 4.21 13.16 23.65
N GLN A 160 5.40 12.92 24.20
CA GLN A 160 6.64 13.48 23.66
C GLN A 160 6.94 12.96 22.25
N GLN A 161 6.79 11.65 22.00
CA GLN A 161 7.03 11.08 20.69
C GLN A 161 6.03 11.58 19.63
N LEU A 162 4.79 11.85 20.06
CA LEU A 162 3.78 12.45 19.17
C LEU A 162 4.13 13.91 18.84
N GLU A 163 4.63 14.67 19.82
CA GLU A 163 5.15 16.01 19.59
C GLU A 163 6.34 16.01 18.61
N ASP A 164 7.30 15.08 18.80
CA ASP A 164 8.47 14.93 17.92
C ASP A 164 8.04 14.68 16.47
N VAL A 165 7.01 13.87 16.25
CA VAL A 165 6.43 13.64 14.92
C VAL A 165 5.80 14.90 14.34
N ALA A 166 5.07 15.68 15.15
CA ALA A 166 4.51 16.96 14.70
C ALA A 166 5.60 17.95 14.29
N ARG A 167 6.69 18.04 15.05
CA ARG A 167 7.86 18.88 14.74
C ARG A 167 8.56 18.41 13.46
N GLU A 168 8.71 17.10 13.25
CA GLU A 168 9.27 16.52 12.02
C GLU A 168 8.43 16.90 10.79
N ILE A 169 7.09 16.76 10.88
CA ILE A 169 6.17 17.13 9.80
C ILE A 169 6.28 18.63 9.50
N ALA A 170 6.24 19.47 10.52
CA ALA A 170 6.35 20.91 10.35
C ALA A 170 7.68 21.31 9.68
N LYS A 171 8.80 20.72 10.11
CA LYS A 171 10.11 20.96 9.50
C LYS A 171 10.12 20.56 8.01
N THR A 172 9.52 19.44 7.67
CA THR A 172 9.46 18.92 6.29
C THR A 172 8.66 19.84 5.37
N HIS A 173 7.59 20.44 5.89
CA HIS A 173 6.65 21.25 5.12
C HIS A 173 6.82 22.76 5.35
N GLY A 174 7.86 23.20 6.08
CA GLY A 174 8.12 24.62 6.36
C GLY A 174 7.06 25.27 7.25
N ALA A 175 6.32 24.47 8.04
CA ALA A 175 5.31 24.97 8.97
C ALA A 175 5.93 25.38 10.31
N GLN A 176 5.24 26.27 11.04
CA GLN A 176 5.60 26.62 12.40
C GLN A 176 4.88 25.73 13.40
N VAL A 177 5.57 25.36 14.48
CA VAL A 177 4.99 24.59 15.60
C VAL A 177 5.26 25.36 16.89
N GLU A 178 4.20 25.64 17.61
CA GLU A 178 4.24 26.12 18.98
C GLU A 178 3.81 24.97 19.91
N VAL A 179 4.56 24.77 20.99
CA VAL A 179 4.29 23.72 21.98
C VAL A 179 4.22 24.34 23.36
N ILE A 180 3.14 24.01 24.06
CA ILE A 180 2.92 24.39 25.45
C ILE A 180 2.85 23.10 26.26
N SER A 181 3.74 22.93 27.23
CA SER A 181 3.84 21.68 28.01
C SER A 181 4.13 21.94 29.49
N GLY A 182 3.87 20.92 30.32
CA GLY A 182 4.14 20.99 31.74
C GLY A 182 3.38 22.12 32.45
N ASP A 183 4.04 22.82 33.35
CA ASP A 183 3.45 23.89 34.15
C ASP A 183 3.06 25.13 33.32
N GLU A 184 3.63 25.30 32.14
CA GLU A 184 3.25 26.38 31.23
C GLU A 184 1.79 26.28 30.79
N LEU A 185 1.23 25.06 30.72
CA LEU A 185 -0.19 24.84 30.48
C LEU A 185 -1.08 25.56 31.50
N LEU A 186 -0.68 25.64 32.76
CA LEU A 186 -1.41 26.38 33.79
C LEU A 186 -1.33 27.88 33.58
N ALA A 187 -0.13 28.38 33.25
CA ALA A 187 0.11 29.80 32.98
C ALA A 187 -0.69 30.31 31.77
N GLN A 188 -0.89 29.44 30.76
CA GLN A 188 -1.63 29.75 29.54
C GLN A 188 -3.11 29.28 29.56
N ASN A 189 -3.64 28.99 30.77
CA ASN A 189 -5.03 28.66 30.99
C ASN A 189 -5.52 27.36 30.32
N PHE A 190 -4.67 26.31 30.33
CA PHE A 190 -5.03 24.95 29.91
C PHE A 190 -5.03 23.95 31.09
N PRO A 191 -5.73 24.21 32.22
CA PRO A 191 -5.64 23.42 33.44
C PRO A 191 -6.16 21.98 33.26
N ALA A 192 -7.16 21.77 32.38
CA ALA A 192 -7.70 20.45 32.11
C ALA A 192 -6.67 19.54 31.40
N ILE A 193 -5.94 20.08 30.43
CA ILE A 193 -4.87 19.34 29.72
C ILE A 193 -3.75 18.99 30.71
N HIS A 194 -3.33 19.94 31.54
CA HIS A 194 -2.33 19.72 32.57
C HIS A 194 -2.76 18.60 33.55
N ALA A 195 -4.04 18.64 34.02
CA ALA A 195 -4.57 17.66 34.97
C ALA A 195 -4.53 16.22 34.38
N VAL A 196 -4.85 16.06 33.10
CA VAL A 196 -4.81 14.75 32.41
C VAL A 196 -3.34 14.34 32.17
N GLY A 197 -2.50 15.27 31.74
CA GLY A 197 -1.09 15.00 31.42
C GLY A 197 -0.26 14.54 32.62
N ARG A 198 -0.62 14.93 33.84
CA ARG A 198 0.10 14.51 35.07
C ARG A 198 0.13 12.99 35.27
N ALA A 199 -0.79 12.25 34.68
CA ALA A 199 -0.87 10.80 34.77
C ALA A 199 -0.04 10.09 33.70
N SER A 200 0.53 10.84 32.75
CA SER A 200 1.33 10.31 31.63
C SER A 200 2.80 10.66 31.88
N HIS A 201 3.63 9.64 32.06
CA HIS A 201 5.09 9.77 32.23
C HIS A 201 5.80 9.26 30.99
#